data_7e21cb0366a41b5093ca61a6d0cb970e
#
_entry.id   7e21cb0366a41b5093ca61a6d0cb970e
#
_cell.length_a   1.000
_cell.length_b   1.000
_cell.length_c   1.000
_cell.angle_alpha   90.00
_cell.angle_beta   90.00
_cell.angle_gamma   90.00
#
_symmetry.space_group_name_H-M   'P 1'
#
loop_
_entity.id
_entity.type
_entity.pdbx_description
1 polymer ?
#
loop_
_entity_poly.entity_id
_entity_poly.type
_entity_poly.pdbx_seq_one_letter_code
_entity_poly.pdbx_strand_id
1 'polypeptide(L)'
;MKIENSFIHIPGIGEKTEKKYWKKGLTHWDHLRDSGSLSDSKKRHLEKAEKNLEVGNSLYFKQQLPSKSLWRIYENFAEQACFFDIETTGLSAKRNKTTTVSFYRNGESKTLIRGQDLTKERLEEEFFESKILVSFNGKRFDAPFLEQNFDLNIETPHIDLMYPAKRIGLSGGLKKIEKQLQIQRELEDIDGREAVRLWKKYEKNNNEEALRKLVKYNQYDAVNLQELTEIIVDKLDQEVYRPHVK
;
A
#
# COMPACT_ATOMS: atom_id res chain seq x y z
N MET A 1 -0.63 -14.93 2.19
CA MET A 1 -1.48 -15.74 1.24
C MET A 1 -1.50 -15.08 -0.12
N LYS A 2 -1.41 -15.85 -1.17
CA LYS A 2 -1.61 -15.36 -2.55
C LYS A 2 -3.08 -15.19 -2.88
N ILE A 3 -3.41 -14.40 -3.90
CA ILE A 3 -4.80 -14.15 -4.32
C ILE A 3 -5.51 -15.44 -4.77
N GLU A 4 -4.76 -16.42 -5.28
CA GLU A 4 -5.27 -17.73 -5.71
C GLU A 4 -5.84 -18.56 -4.55
N ASN A 5 -5.49 -18.21 -3.31
CA ASN A 5 -6.07 -18.79 -2.10
C ASN A 5 -7.34 -18.05 -1.64
N SER A 6 -7.69 -16.94 -2.28
CA SER A 6 -8.85 -16.12 -1.93
C SER A 6 -10.00 -16.29 -2.94
N PHE A 7 -11.22 -16.32 -2.44
CA PHE A 7 -12.43 -16.47 -3.26
C PHE A 7 -13.40 -15.29 -3.15
N ILE A 8 -13.10 -14.29 -2.29
CA ILE A 8 -14.00 -13.14 -2.07
C ILE A 8 -14.09 -12.17 -3.24
N HIS A 9 -13.23 -12.32 -4.26
CA HIS A 9 -13.32 -11.59 -5.52
C HIS A 9 -14.41 -12.16 -6.45
N ILE A 10 -14.90 -13.37 -6.16
CA ILE A 10 -15.95 -14.04 -6.94
C ILE A 10 -17.32 -13.55 -6.44
N PRO A 11 -18.21 -13.05 -7.33
CA PRO A 11 -19.53 -12.55 -6.93
C PRO A 11 -20.34 -13.56 -6.12
N GLY A 12 -20.87 -13.11 -4.98
CA GLY A 12 -21.67 -13.93 -4.07
C GLY A 12 -20.84 -14.85 -3.16
N ILE A 13 -19.50 -14.75 -3.18
CA ILE A 13 -18.64 -15.42 -2.20
C ILE A 13 -18.07 -14.35 -1.25
N GLY A 14 -18.58 -14.36 -0.01
CA GLY A 14 -18.04 -13.52 1.06
C GLY A 14 -17.13 -14.31 2.00
N GLU A 15 -16.52 -13.64 2.98
CA GLU A 15 -15.58 -14.24 3.95
C GLU A 15 -16.13 -15.50 4.64
N LYS A 16 -17.44 -15.55 4.96
CA LYS A 16 -18.06 -16.74 5.59
C LYS A 16 -18.08 -17.95 4.67
N THR A 17 -18.39 -17.74 3.38
CA THR A 17 -18.44 -18.81 2.38
C THR A 17 -17.02 -19.27 2.03
N GLU A 18 -16.10 -18.35 1.87
CA GLU A 18 -14.69 -18.62 1.65
C GLU A 18 -14.11 -19.52 2.76
N LYS A 19 -14.33 -19.18 4.04
CA LYS A 19 -13.91 -20.01 5.17
C LYS A 19 -14.52 -21.41 5.17
N LYS A 20 -15.76 -21.56 4.69
CA LYS A 20 -16.38 -22.90 4.52
C LYS A 20 -15.69 -23.71 3.44
N TYR A 21 -15.24 -23.08 2.35
CA TYR A 21 -14.48 -23.75 1.31
C TYR A 21 -13.11 -24.22 1.82
N TRP A 22 -12.36 -23.34 2.47
CA TRP A 22 -11.06 -23.70 3.07
C TRP A 22 -11.18 -24.90 4.04
N LYS A 23 -12.17 -24.89 4.94
CA LYS A 23 -12.44 -26.02 5.85
C LYS A 23 -12.76 -27.35 5.16
N LYS A 24 -13.18 -27.30 3.90
CA LYS A 24 -13.41 -28.48 3.05
C LYS A 24 -12.17 -28.87 2.22
N GLY A 25 -11.02 -28.24 2.44
CA GLY A 25 -9.80 -28.46 1.68
C GLY A 25 -9.74 -27.73 0.34
N LEU A 26 -10.74 -26.90 0.02
CA LEU A 26 -10.74 -26.08 -1.19
C LEU A 26 -9.95 -24.78 -0.89
N THR A 27 -8.64 -24.83 -1.05
CA THR A 27 -7.71 -23.80 -0.58
C THR A 27 -7.02 -23.03 -1.72
N HIS A 28 -7.31 -23.42 -2.97
CA HIS A 28 -6.78 -22.81 -4.19
C HIS A 28 -7.87 -22.73 -5.25
N TRP A 29 -7.71 -21.86 -6.23
CA TRP A 29 -8.66 -21.71 -7.35
C TRP A 29 -8.90 -23.02 -8.08
N ASP A 30 -7.88 -23.85 -8.33
CA ASP A 30 -8.00 -25.14 -8.97
C ASP A 30 -8.91 -26.09 -8.16
N HIS A 31 -8.67 -26.18 -6.84
CA HIS A 31 -9.52 -27.02 -5.97
C HIS A 31 -10.98 -26.59 -6.03
N LEU A 32 -11.23 -25.26 -6.06
CA LEU A 32 -12.60 -24.75 -6.14
C LEU A 32 -13.22 -24.99 -7.51
N ARG A 33 -12.47 -24.88 -8.60
CA ARG A 33 -12.91 -25.16 -9.97
C ARG A 33 -13.33 -26.63 -10.10
N ASP A 34 -12.49 -27.55 -9.63
CA ASP A 34 -12.66 -29.00 -9.79
C ASP A 34 -13.71 -29.57 -8.83
N SER A 35 -14.06 -28.87 -7.78
CA SER A 35 -15.01 -29.30 -6.76
C SER A 35 -16.46 -29.45 -7.24
N GLY A 36 -16.79 -28.94 -8.43
CA GLY A 36 -18.18 -28.87 -8.90
C GLY A 36 -19.07 -27.87 -8.12
N SER A 37 -18.52 -27.15 -7.15
CA SER A 37 -19.28 -26.25 -6.26
C SER A 37 -19.64 -24.89 -6.89
N LEU A 38 -19.09 -24.59 -8.07
CA LEU A 38 -19.31 -23.33 -8.76
C LEU A 38 -20.35 -23.45 -9.88
N SER A 39 -21.23 -22.45 -9.96
CA SER A 39 -22.04 -22.25 -11.16
C SER A 39 -21.18 -21.81 -12.35
N ASP A 40 -21.68 -21.98 -13.58
CA ASP A 40 -20.94 -21.58 -14.79
C ASP A 40 -20.56 -20.09 -14.81
N SER A 41 -21.42 -19.23 -14.25
CA SER A 41 -21.10 -17.80 -14.10
C SER A 41 -19.87 -17.57 -13.20
N LYS A 42 -19.78 -18.30 -12.08
CA LYS A 42 -18.63 -18.17 -11.16
C LYS A 42 -17.37 -18.81 -11.74
N LYS A 43 -17.49 -19.91 -12.50
CA LYS A 43 -16.36 -20.49 -13.24
C LYS A 43 -15.77 -19.49 -14.23
N ARG A 44 -16.62 -18.86 -15.05
CA ARG A 44 -16.17 -17.80 -15.99
C ARG A 44 -15.50 -16.62 -15.27
N HIS A 45 -16.00 -16.25 -14.08
CA HIS A 45 -15.37 -15.18 -13.29
C HIS A 45 -13.97 -15.59 -12.81
N LEU A 46 -13.82 -16.85 -12.37
CA LEU A 46 -12.52 -17.40 -11.95
C LEU A 46 -11.53 -17.45 -13.11
N GLU A 47 -11.94 -17.97 -14.29
CA GLU A 47 -11.11 -17.97 -15.50
C GLU A 47 -10.67 -16.55 -15.91
N LYS A 48 -11.56 -15.54 -15.73
CA LYS A 48 -11.20 -14.15 -15.96
C LYS A 48 -10.17 -13.65 -14.95
N ALA A 49 -10.29 -14.06 -13.68
CA ALA A 49 -9.32 -13.70 -12.65
C ALA A 49 -7.94 -14.29 -12.95
N GLU A 50 -7.87 -15.56 -13.37
CA GLU A 50 -6.64 -16.24 -13.79
C GLU A 50 -5.94 -15.51 -14.92
N LYS A 51 -6.65 -15.24 -16.01
CA LYS A 51 -6.10 -14.48 -17.16
C LYS A 51 -5.57 -13.12 -16.76
N ASN A 52 -6.26 -12.41 -15.85
CA ASN A 52 -5.79 -11.10 -15.38
C ASN A 52 -4.57 -11.23 -14.46
N LEU A 53 -4.46 -12.31 -13.69
CA LEU A 53 -3.27 -12.57 -12.88
C LEU A 53 -2.06 -12.91 -13.75
N GLU A 54 -2.24 -13.78 -14.76
CA GLU A 54 -1.19 -14.16 -15.72
C GLU A 54 -0.56 -12.96 -16.43
N VAL A 55 -1.38 -11.97 -16.82
CA VAL A 55 -0.88 -10.74 -17.46
C VAL A 55 -0.50 -9.63 -16.47
N GLY A 56 -0.50 -9.91 -15.18
CA GLY A 56 -0.12 -8.94 -14.14
C GLY A 56 -1.08 -7.75 -14.03
N ASN A 57 -2.38 -7.92 -14.33
CA ASN A 57 -3.38 -6.85 -14.24
C ASN A 57 -3.91 -6.71 -12.81
N SER A 58 -3.18 -5.99 -11.97
CA SER A 58 -3.56 -5.71 -10.57
C SER A 58 -4.83 -4.87 -10.45
N LEU A 59 -5.10 -4.00 -11.44
CA LEU A 59 -6.29 -3.14 -11.46
C LEU A 59 -7.60 -3.95 -11.51
N TYR A 60 -7.60 -5.10 -12.19
CA TYR A 60 -8.72 -6.03 -12.16
C TYR A 60 -9.08 -6.41 -10.72
N PHE A 61 -8.09 -6.77 -9.91
CA PHE A 61 -8.32 -7.16 -8.51
C PHE A 61 -8.75 -6.00 -7.61
N LYS A 62 -8.28 -4.77 -7.88
CA LYS A 62 -8.79 -3.56 -7.21
C LYS A 62 -10.30 -3.42 -7.40
N GLN A 63 -10.81 -3.73 -8.59
CA GLN A 63 -12.23 -3.63 -8.93
C GLN A 63 -13.08 -4.77 -8.36
N GLN A 64 -12.48 -5.94 -8.11
CA GLN A 64 -13.20 -7.14 -7.65
C GLN A 64 -13.13 -7.34 -6.13
N LEU A 65 -12.11 -6.82 -5.46
CA LEU A 65 -11.93 -6.99 -4.02
C LEU A 65 -12.52 -5.83 -3.23
N PRO A 66 -13.11 -6.11 -2.06
CA PRO A 66 -13.37 -5.04 -1.09
C PRO A 66 -12.08 -4.33 -0.71
N SER A 67 -12.11 -2.99 -0.60
CA SER A 67 -10.92 -2.18 -0.30
C SER A 67 -10.14 -2.66 0.94
N LYS A 68 -10.84 -3.10 1.98
CA LYS A 68 -10.24 -3.67 3.22
C LYS A 68 -9.51 -4.99 3.00
N SER A 69 -9.71 -5.65 1.86
CA SER A 69 -9.14 -6.97 1.53
C SER A 69 -8.08 -6.88 0.43
N LEU A 70 -7.73 -5.67 -0.01
CA LEU A 70 -6.77 -5.46 -1.09
C LEU A 70 -5.36 -5.96 -0.72
N TRP A 71 -5.01 -6.06 0.56
CA TRP A 71 -3.76 -6.64 1.04
C TRP A 71 -3.51 -8.08 0.53
N ARG A 72 -4.56 -8.81 0.11
CA ARG A 72 -4.48 -10.18 -0.39
C ARG A 72 -3.76 -10.32 -1.74
N ILE A 73 -3.62 -9.23 -2.49
CA ILE A 73 -2.85 -9.23 -3.73
C ILE A 73 -1.36 -8.90 -3.50
N TYR A 74 -0.96 -8.55 -2.28
CA TYR A 74 0.40 -8.09 -2.01
C TYR A 74 1.45 -9.12 -2.45
N GLU A 75 1.33 -10.38 -2.02
CA GLU A 75 2.31 -11.42 -2.36
C GLU A 75 2.46 -11.68 -3.87
N ASN A 76 1.40 -11.46 -4.65
CA ASN A 76 1.44 -11.64 -6.10
C ASN A 76 2.15 -10.48 -6.83
N PHE A 77 2.15 -9.29 -6.22
CA PHE A 77 2.68 -8.06 -6.82
C PHE A 77 3.77 -7.39 -5.99
N ALA A 78 4.34 -8.09 -5.00
CA ALA A 78 5.31 -7.53 -4.07
C ALA A 78 6.55 -6.96 -4.76
N GLU A 79 7.07 -7.66 -5.78
CA GLU A 79 8.23 -7.21 -6.57
C GLU A 79 7.94 -5.94 -7.40
N GLN A 80 6.67 -5.62 -7.61
CA GLN A 80 6.22 -4.44 -8.36
C GLN A 80 5.45 -3.47 -7.47
N ALA A 81 5.66 -3.58 -6.15
CA ALA A 81 5.10 -2.67 -5.18
C ALA A 81 5.94 -1.38 -5.11
N CYS A 82 5.26 -0.25 -5.05
CA CYS A 82 5.85 1.03 -4.73
C CYS A 82 5.35 1.48 -3.36
N PHE A 83 6.26 1.63 -2.42
CA PHE A 83 6.02 2.21 -1.11
C PHE A 83 6.26 3.70 -1.19
N PHE A 84 5.33 4.51 -0.72
CA PHE A 84 5.48 5.96 -0.81
C PHE A 84 4.94 6.68 0.42
N ASP A 85 5.53 7.84 0.68
CA ASP A 85 5.16 8.77 1.73
C ASP A 85 5.41 10.20 1.28
N ILE A 86 4.65 11.16 1.81
CA ILE A 86 4.81 12.57 1.46
C ILE A 86 5.05 13.45 2.68
N GLU A 87 5.79 14.54 2.46
CA GLU A 87 5.84 15.66 3.39
C GLU A 87 5.14 16.90 2.82
N THR A 88 4.56 17.69 3.70
CA THR A 88 3.73 18.84 3.30
C THR A 88 4.01 20.06 4.16
N THR A 89 3.53 21.24 3.72
CA THR A 89 3.62 22.47 4.52
C THR A 89 2.55 22.56 5.60
N GLY A 90 1.64 21.55 5.72
CA GLY A 90 0.57 21.49 6.71
C GLY A 90 -0.50 20.47 6.33
N LEU A 91 -1.62 20.43 7.03
CA LEU A 91 -2.57 19.32 7.01
C LEU A 91 -3.70 19.40 5.96
N SER A 92 -3.83 20.48 5.22
CA SER A 92 -4.93 20.68 4.28
C SER A 92 -4.45 20.76 2.84
N ALA A 93 -4.76 19.78 2.01
CA ALA A 93 -4.37 19.74 0.60
C ALA A 93 -4.78 21.00 -0.19
N LYS A 94 -5.92 21.64 0.17
CA LYS A 94 -6.40 22.87 -0.48
C LYS A 94 -5.57 24.11 -0.12
N ARG A 95 -4.88 24.13 1.03
CA ARG A 95 -4.18 25.31 1.55
C ARG A 95 -2.67 25.11 1.68
N ASN A 96 -2.22 23.89 1.59
CA ASN A 96 -0.82 23.52 1.78
C ASN A 96 -0.28 22.79 0.56
N LYS A 97 1.05 22.77 0.48
CA LYS A 97 1.78 22.20 -0.64
C LYS A 97 2.47 20.91 -0.20
N THR A 98 2.55 19.94 -1.10
CA THR A 98 3.47 18.81 -0.98
C THR A 98 4.89 19.34 -1.16
N THR A 99 5.80 18.98 -0.27
CA THR A 99 7.19 19.46 -0.26
C THR A 99 8.16 18.42 -0.80
N THR A 100 8.02 17.18 -0.33
CA THR A 100 8.76 16.01 -0.82
C THR A 100 7.83 14.83 -0.99
N VAL A 101 8.16 13.94 -1.92
CA VAL A 101 7.52 12.63 -2.09
C VAL A 101 8.64 11.61 -2.18
N SER A 102 8.67 10.68 -1.23
CA SER A 102 9.63 9.59 -1.24
C SER A 102 8.97 8.31 -1.71
N PHE A 103 9.68 7.60 -2.56
CA PHE A 103 9.33 6.29 -3.09
C PHE A 103 10.39 5.28 -2.69
N TYR A 104 9.95 4.06 -2.43
CA TYR A 104 10.84 2.92 -2.26
C TYR A 104 10.34 1.74 -3.07
N ARG A 105 11.22 1.17 -3.90
CA ARG A 105 10.90 0.05 -4.79
C ARG A 105 12.18 -0.73 -5.11
N ASN A 106 12.13 -2.05 -5.05
CA ASN A 106 13.24 -2.94 -5.44
C ASN A 106 14.57 -2.62 -4.74
N GLY A 107 14.55 -2.22 -3.47
CA GLY A 107 15.76 -1.89 -2.72
C GLY A 107 16.27 -0.47 -2.93
N GLU A 108 15.65 0.32 -3.79
CA GLU A 108 16.06 1.68 -4.10
C GLU A 108 15.06 2.71 -3.58
N SER A 109 15.56 3.77 -2.96
CA SER A 109 14.76 4.91 -2.55
C SER A 109 15.02 6.11 -3.45
N LYS A 110 13.95 6.84 -3.78
CA LYS A 110 13.98 8.06 -4.57
C LYS A 110 13.10 9.11 -3.91
N THR A 111 13.53 10.35 -3.88
CA THR A 111 12.72 11.46 -3.36
C THR A 111 12.63 12.57 -4.39
N LEU A 112 11.41 12.95 -4.73
CA LEU A 112 11.12 14.13 -5.53
C LEU A 112 10.91 15.34 -4.62
N ILE A 113 11.49 16.49 -5.00
CA ILE A 113 11.54 17.70 -4.16
C ILE A 113 10.87 18.85 -4.89
N ARG A 114 9.97 19.56 -4.20
CA ARG A 114 9.31 20.76 -4.74
C ARG A 114 10.31 21.83 -5.10
N GLY A 115 10.12 22.40 -6.31
CA GLY A 115 11.03 23.41 -6.86
C GLY A 115 12.27 22.85 -7.53
N GLN A 116 12.45 21.51 -7.52
CA GLN A 116 13.52 20.81 -8.21
C GLN A 116 12.92 19.87 -9.27
N ASP A 117 12.46 18.71 -8.87
CA ASP A 117 12.01 17.62 -9.75
C ASP A 117 10.62 17.06 -9.40
N LEU A 118 9.95 17.58 -8.37
CA LEU A 118 8.60 17.17 -8.02
C LEU A 118 7.58 17.80 -8.97
N THR A 119 7.28 17.10 -10.07
CA THR A 119 6.32 17.47 -11.09
C THR A 119 5.25 16.40 -11.26
N LYS A 120 4.16 16.73 -11.98
CA LYS A 120 3.10 15.78 -12.33
C LYS A 120 3.65 14.59 -13.10
N GLU A 121 4.43 14.86 -14.12
CA GLU A 121 4.98 13.86 -15.04
C GLU A 121 5.87 12.86 -14.29
N ARG A 122 6.73 13.34 -13.40
CA ARG A 122 7.60 12.48 -12.58
C ARG A 122 6.80 11.62 -11.60
N LEU A 123 5.74 12.15 -11.03
CA LEU A 123 4.84 11.38 -10.17
C LEU A 123 4.08 10.31 -10.95
N GLU A 124 3.58 10.64 -12.15
CA GLU A 124 2.91 9.69 -13.03
C GLU A 124 3.86 8.56 -13.46
N GLU A 125 5.13 8.85 -13.79
CA GLU A 125 6.16 7.85 -14.09
C GLU A 125 6.33 6.87 -12.92
N GLU A 126 6.52 7.35 -11.68
CA GLU A 126 6.72 6.50 -10.50
C GLU A 126 5.50 5.61 -10.21
N PHE A 127 4.29 6.14 -10.36
CA PHE A 127 3.07 5.37 -10.14
C PHE A 127 2.75 4.40 -11.27
N PHE A 128 3.03 4.75 -12.52
CA PHE A 128 2.77 3.92 -13.70
C PHE A 128 3.62 2.65 -13.71
N GLU A 129 4.86 2.72 -13.29
CA GLU A 129 5.77 1.59 -13.20
C GLU A 129 5.38 0.56 -12.14
N SER A 130 4.38 0.88 -11.29
CA SER A 130 4.01 0.09 -10.14
C SER A 130 2.70 -0.67 -10.37
N LYS A 131 2.62 -1.92 -9.91
CA LYS A 131 1.38 -2.71 -9.92
C LYS A 131 0.53 -2.47 -8.68
N ILE A 132 1.13 -2.16 -7.56
CA ILE A 132 0.46 -1.78 -6.33
C ILE A 132 1.20 -0.63 -5.65
N LEU A 133 0.46 0.26 -5.04
CA LEU A 133 0.98 1.31 -4.16
C LEU A 133 0.73 0.92 -2.71
N VAL A 134 1.68 1.24 -1.85
CA VAL A 134 1.58 1.00 -0.42
C VAL A 134 1.93 2.29 0.33
N SER A 135 1.10 2.66 1.31
CA SER A 135 1.34 3.80 2.19
C SER A 135 0.75 3.56 3.58
N PHE A 136 0.98 4.46 4.51
CA PHE A 136 0.33 4.46 5.82
C PHE A 136 -0.57 5.68 6.00
N ASN A 137 -1.89 5.49 6.07
CA ASN A 137 -2.92 6.54 6.08
C ASN A 137 -2.99 7.38 4.77
N GLY A 138 -2.33 6.91 3.72
CA GLY A 138 -2.16 7.69 2.49
C GLY A 138 -3.43 7.84 1.66
N LYS A 139 -4.41 6.95 1.78
CA LYS A 139 -5.71 7.14 1.12
C LYS A 139 -6.49 8.37 1.63
N ARG A 140 -6.22 8.78 2.88
CA ARG A 140 -6.89 9.93 3.50
C ARG A 140 -6.03 11.19 3.48
N PHE A 141 -4.73 11.06 3.32
CA PHE A 141 -3.79 12.17 3.39
C PHE A 141 -2.96 12.30 2.11
N ASP A 142 -2.07 11.38 1.81
CA ASP A 142 -1.09 11.49 0.72
C ASP A 142 -1.75 11.60 -0.66
N ALA A 143 -2.62 10.64 -1.00
CA ALA A 143 -3.27 10.62 -2.31
C ALA A 143 -4.10 11.89 -2.56
N PRO A 144 -4.98 12.37 -1.65
CA PRO A 144 -5.68 13.64 -1.82
C PRO A 144 -4.76 14.86 -1.95
N PHE A 145 -3.59 14.87 -1.30
CA PHE A 145 -2.60 15.94 -1.47
C PHE A 145 -1.99 15.92 -2.87
N LEU A 146 -1.60 14.75 -3.36
CA LEU A 146 -1.02 14.58 -4.68
C LEU A 146 -2.03 14.89 -5.78
N GLU A 147 -3.26 14.36 -5.66
CA GLU A 147 -4.36 14.64 -6.58
C GLU A 147 -4.67 16.16 -6.65
N GLN A 148 -4.76 16.83 -5.51
CA GLN A 148 -5.09 18.26 -5.44
C GLN A 148 -3.93 19.15 -5.89
N ASN A 149 -2.66 18.81 -5.55
CA ASN A 149 -1.52 19.67 -5.84
C ASN A 149 -0.97 19.50 -7.25
N PHE A 150 -1.21 18.35 -7.90
CA PHE A 150 -0.63 18.00 -9.19
C PHE A 150 -1.68 17.59 -10.23
N ASP A 151 -2.97 17.65 -9.92
CA ASP A 151 -4.05 17.18 -10.79
C ASP A 151 -3.80 15.73 -11.27
N LEU A 152 -3.44 14.86 -10.33
CA LEU A 152 -3.18 13.45 -10.56
C LEU A 152 -4.47 12.64 -10.48
N ASN A 153 -4.53 11.53 -11.25
CA ASN A 153 -5.53 10.49 -11.08
C ASN A 153 -4.83 9.17 -10.72
N ILE A 154 -4.87 8.79 -9.43
CA ILE A 154 -4.18 7.61 -8.93
C ILE A 154 -5.08 6.37 -9.07
N GLU A 155 -4.99 5.70 -10.22
CA GLU A 155 -5.77 4.48 -10.51
C GLU A 155 -5.12 3.20 -9.97
N THR A 156 -3.82 3.17 -9.80
CA THR A 156 -3.08 2.00 -9.28
C THR A 156 -3.68 1.48 -7.98
N PRO A 157 -3.82 0.15 -7.80
CA PRO A 157 -4.28 -0.43 -6.55
C PRO A 157 -3.47 0.07 -5.36
N HIS A 158 -4.13 0.64 -4.36
CA HIS A 158 -3.47 1.27 -3.22
C HIS A 158 -3.81 0.54 -1.92
N ILE A 159 -2.83 -0.07 -1.29
CA ILE A 159 -2.92 -0.71 0.03
C ILE A 159 -2.53 0.34 1.06
N ASP A 160 -3.51 0.81 1.84
CA ASP A 160 -3.26 1.70 2.98
C ASP A 160 -3.14 0.86 4.24
N LEU A 161 -1.94 0.80 4.80
CA LEU A 161 -1.60 -0.10 5.90
C LEU A 161 -2.29 0.23 7.23
N MET A 162 -2.81 1.44 7.40
CA MET A 162 -3.53 1.81 8.62
C MET A 162 -4.73 0.89 8.89
N TYR A 163 -5.44 0.47 7.85
CA TYR A 163 -6.63 -0.38 8.01
C TYR A 163 -6.29 -1.84 8.35
N PRO A 164 -5.40 -2.52 7.59
CA PRO A 164 -4.96 -3.86 7.93
C PRO A 164 -4.20 -3.92 9.26
N ALA A 165 -3.38 -2.92 9.61
CA ALA A 165 -2.73 -2.82 10.91
C ALA A 165 -3.74 -2.82 12.07
N LYS A 166 -4.78 -1.99 11.96
CA LYS A 166 -5.86 -1.93 12.95
C LYS A 166 -6.58 -3.26 13.13
N ARG A 167 -6.75 -4.03 12.06
CA ARG A 167 -7.40 -5.35 12.09
C ARG A 167 -6.64 -6.35 12.97
N ILE A 168 -5.31 -6.27 12.99
CA ILE A 168 -4.43 -7.13 13.82
C ILE A 168 -4.06 -6.50 15.18
N GLY A 169 -4.85 -5.52 15.63
CA GLY A 169 -4.68 -4.89 16.94
C GLY A 169 -3.59 -3.82 17.03
N LEU A 170 -2.91 -3.47 15.94
CA LEU A 170 -1.96 -2.37 15.90
C LEU A 170 -2.71 -1.03 15.72
N SER A 171 -2.38 -0.03 16.52
CA SER A 171 -3.04 1.27 16.49
C SER A 171 -2.11 2.42 16.81
N GLY A 172 -2.37 3.57 16.19
CA GLY A 172 -1.58 4.78 16.31
C GLY A 172 -1.02 5.23 14.96
N GLY A 173 -0.09 6.18 14.99
CA GLY A 173 0.65 6.60 13.81
C GLY A 173 1.76 5.60 13.44
N LEU A 174 2.33 5.77 12.25
CA LEU A 174 3.39 4.92 11.69
C LEU A 174 4.50 4.64 12.71
N LYS A 175 5.12 5.66 13.28
CA LYS A 175 6.21 5.55 14.26
C LYS A 175 5.84 4.73 15.51
N LYS A 176 4.60 4.85 15.99
CA LYS A 176 4.16 4.07 17.15
C LYS A 176 4.06 2.59 16.81
N ILE A 177 3.59 2.26 15.63
CA ILE A 177 3.46 0.89 15.16
C ILE A 177 4.85 0.30 14.86
N GLU A 178 5.75 1.05 14.21
CA GLU A 178 7.14 0.66 14.00
C GLU A 178 7.81 0.29 15.33
N LYS A 179 7.68 1.15 16.35
CA LYS A 179 8.22 0.90 17.69
C LYS A 179 7.63 -0.37 18.35
N GLN A 180 6.32 -0.61 18.19
CA GLN A 180 5.68 -1.83 18.69
C GLN A 180 6.20 -3.10 18.01
N LEU A 181 6.59 -2.98 16.73
CA LEU A 181 7.11 -4.09 15.92
C LEU A 181 8.63 -4.16 15.90
N GLN A 182 9.32 -3.26 16.62
CA GLN A 182 10.79 -3.15 16.70
C GLN A 182 11.45 -2.86 15.33
N ILE A 183 10.70 -2.23 14.41
CA ILE A 183 11.26 -1.74 13.15
C ILE A 183 12.19 -0.56 13.44
N GLN A 184 13.42 -0.64 12.96
CA GLN A 184 14.47 0.36 13.25
C GLN A 184 14.22 1.66 12.49
N ARG A 185 14.57 2.79 13.15
CA ARG A 185 14.45 4.13 12.58
C ARG A 185 15.57 5.02 13.12
N GLU A 186 16.32 5.68 12.22
CA GLU A 186 17.44 6.52 12.64
C GLU A 186 17.03 7.92 13.10
N LEU A 187 15.93 8.47 12.64
CA LEU A 187 15.52 9.86 12.94
C LEU A 187 14.24 9.88 13.80
N GLU A 188 14.34 9.33 15.01
CA GLU A 188 13.20 9.24 15.95
C GLU A 188 12.66 10.61 16.39
N ASP A 189 13.53 11.63 16.47
CA ASP A 189 13.20 12.96 16.98
C ASP A 189 12.39 13.82 16.00
N ILE A 190 12.28 13.42 14.73
CA ILE A 190 11.53 14.19 13.73
C ILE A 190 10.07 13.74 13.74
N ASP A 191 9.16 14.69 13.92
CA ASP A 191 7.73 14.51 13.68
C ASP A 191 7.26 15.39 12.50
N GLY A 192 5.98 15.28 12.11
CA GLY A 192 5.44 16.08 11.02
C GLY A 192 5.51 17.59 11.25
N ARG A 193 5.59 18.08 12.50
CA ARG A 193 5.79 19.50 12.81
C ARG A 193 7.22 19.92 12.54
N GLU A 194 8.16 19.06 12.90
CA GLU A 194 9.58 19.32 12.62
C GLU A 194 9.86 19.23 11.12
N ALA A 195 9.25 18.31 10.39
CA ALA A 195 9.30 18.24 8.94
C ALA A 195 8.89 19.57 8.29
N VAL A 196 7.76 20.17 8.72
CA VAL A 196 7.34 21.51 8.28
C VAL A 196 8.36 22.59 8.62
N ARG A 197 9.02 22.53 9.80
CA ARG A 197 10.05 23.49 10.18
C ARG A 197 11.32 23.36 9.33
N LEU A 198 11.75 22.13 9.05
CA LEU A 198 12.90 21.86 8.18
C LEU A 198 12.64 22.39 6.77
N TRP A 199 11.46 22.16 6.20
CA TRP A 199 11.08 22.74 4.91
C TRP A 199 11.16 24.27 4.92
N LYS A 200 10.58 24.92 5.93
CA LYS A 200 10.62 26.39 6.06
C LYS A 200 12.04 26.94 6.18
N LYS A 201 12.96 26.24 6.85
CA LYS A 201 14.38 26.65 6.93
C LYS A 201 15.04 26.58 5.55
N TYR A 202 14.77 25.52 4.80
CA TYR A 202 15.24 25.38 3.43
C TYR A 202 14.66 26.47 2.52
N GLU A 203 13.34 26.59 2.47
CA GLU A 203 12.63 27.51 1.57
C GLU A 203 13.02 29.00 1.80
N LYS A 204 13.24 29.39 3.06
CA LYS A 204 13.58 30.79 3.40
C LYS A 204 15.07 31.11 3.29
N ASN A 205 15.93 30.18 3.63
CA ASN A 205 17.35 30.43 3.86
C ASN A 205 18.27 29.59 2.96
N ASN A 206 17.72 28.83 2.01
CA ASN A 206 18.44 27.83 1.22
C ASN A 206 19.28 26.86 2.10
N ASN A 207 18.72 26.46 3.26
CA ASN A 207 19.45 25.61 4.20
C ASN A 207 19.44 24.17 3.72
N GLU A 208 20.47 23.76 2.98
CA GLU A 208 20.63 22.43 2.41
C GLU A 208 20.73 21.31 3.47
N GLU A 209 21.21 21.60 4.67
CA GLU A 209 21.27 20.64 5.75
C GLU A 209 19.85 20.31 6.24
N ALA A 210 18.98 21.32 6.36
CA ALA A 210 17.57 21.11 6.70
C ALA A 210 16.85 20.29 5.62
N LEU A 211 17.14 20.56 4.35
CA LEU A 211 16.57 19.76 3.24
C LEU A 211 17.06 18.31 3.31
N ARG A 212 18.36 18.05 3.44
CA ARG A 212 18.89 16.69 3.55
C ARG A 212 18.27 15.92 4.71
N LYS A 213 18.07 16.59 5.85
CA LYS A 213 17.43 15.98 7.03
C LYS A 213 15.96 15.64 6.76
N LEU A 214 15.21 16.51 6.09
CA LEU A 214 13.82 16.29 5.69
C LEU A 214 13.71 15.12 4.69
N VAL A 215 14.54 15.12 3.65
CA VAL A 215 14.58 14.05 2.64
C VAL A 215 14.88 12.70 3.30
N LYS A 216 15.90 12.63 4.15
CA LYS A 216 16.26 11.40 4.87
C LYS A 216 15.11 10.91 5.74
N TYR A 217 14.40 11.80 6.42
CA TYR A 217 13.24 11.49 7.23
C TYR A 217 12.10 10.87 6.37
N ASN A 218 11.74 11.55 5.27
CA ASN A 218 10.69 11.09 4.36
C ASN A 218 11.06 9.75 3.67
N GLN A 219 12.35 9.53 3.35
CA GLN A 219 12.84 8.25 2.84
C GLN A 219 12.64 7.11 3.84
N TYR A 220 12.95 7.31 5.12
CA TYR A 220 12.71 6.29 6.14
C TYR A 220 11.23 5.93 6.26
N ASP A 221 10.34 6.94 6.20
CA ASP A 221 8.89 6.69 6.23
C ASP A 221 8.48 5.78 5.06
N ALA A 222 9.01 5.98 3.85
CA ALA A 222 8.72 5.13 2.69
C ALA A 222 9.41 3.74 2.76
N VAL A 223 10.68 3.66 3.16
CA VAL A 223 11.46 2.41 3.21
C VAL A 223 10.87 1.43 4.23
N ASN A 224 10.55 1.92 5.43
CA ASN A 224 10.02 1.09 6.50
C ASN A 224 8.64 0.50 6.19
N LEU A 225 7.90 1.06 5.21
CA LEU A 225 6.62 0.51 4.79
C LEU A 225 6.74 -0.90 4.21
N GLN A 226 7.88 -1.28 3.62
CA GLN A 226 8.06 -2.64 3.11
C GLN A 226 8.04 -3.65 4.25
N GLU A 227 8.94 -3.52 5.23
CA GLU A 227 9.01 -4.42 6.38
C GLU A 227 7.68 -4.43 7.14
N LEU A 228 7.09 -3.26 7.35
CA LEU A 228 5.77 -3.13 7.98
C LEU A 228 4.68 -3.90 7.21
N THR A 229 4.69 -3.84 5.87
CA THR A 229 3.73 -4.56 5.03
C THR A 229 3.89 -6.05 5.16
N GLU A 230 5.11 -6.56 5.09
CA GLU A 230 5.42 -7.98 5.20
C GLU A 230 4.95 -8.54 6.55
N ILE A 231 5.21 -7.83 7.65
CA ILE A 231 4.75 -8.22 8.99
C ILE A 231 3.21 -8.21 9.07
N ILE A 232 2.55 -7.17 8.55
CA ILE A 232 1.09 -7.05 8.61
C ILE A 232 0.43 -8.12 7.75
N VAL A 233 0.93 -8.37 6.54
CA VAL A 233 0.38 -9.37 5.62
C VAL A 233 0.55 -10.77 6.20
N ASP A 234 1.71 -11.10 6.78
CA ASP A 234 1.93 -12.39 7.43
C ASP A 234 0.98 -12.61 8.62
N LYS A 235 0.82 -11.61 9.49
CA LYS A 235 -0.12 -11.69 10.62
C LYS A 235 -1.58 -11.85 10.15
N LEU A 236 -1.98 -11.13 9.10
CA LEU A 236 -3.31 -11.29 8.52
C LEU A 236 -3.51 -12.67 7.90
N ASP A 237 -2.49 -13.22 7.26
CA ASP A 237 -2.52 -14.57 6.74
C ASP A 237 -2.68 -15.62 7.85
N GLN A 238 -1.93 -15.44 8.96
CA GLN A 238 -2.05 -16.26 10.16
C GLN A 238 -3.46 -16.21 10.78
N GLU A 239 -4.17 -15.07 10.73
CA GLU A 239 -5.52 -14.93 11.29
C GLU A 239 -6.63 -15.38 10.33
N VAL A 240 -6.44 -15.15 9.03
CA VAL A 240 -7.53 -15.26 8.05
C VAL A 240 -7.54 -16.61 7.33
N TYR A 241 -6.37 -17.07 6.89
CA TYR A 241 -6.24 -18.23 6.00
C TYR A 241 -5.64 -19.46 6.71
N ARG A 242 -4.46 -19.33 7.34
CA ARG A 242 -3.74 -20.47 7.95
C ARG A 242 -4.56 -21.28 8.97
N PRO A 243 -5.48 -20.70 9.76
CA PRO A 243 -6.31 -21.50 10.68
C PRO A 243 -7.26 -22.47 9.99
N HIS A 244 -7.44 -22.33 8.69
CA HIS A 244 -8.40 -23.11 7.90
C HIS A 244 -7.74 -24.11 6.94
N VAL A 245 -6.41 -24.04 6.80
CA VAL A 245 -5.60 -24.94 5.99
C VAL A 245 -4.69 -25.76 6.91
N LYS A 246 -4.73 -27.08 6.74
CA LYS A 246 -3.87 -28.02 7.44
C LYS A 246 -2.74 -28.46 6.54
#